data_0605fb26de705cd4bbfa805cbee99fd4
#
_entry.id   0605fb26de705cd4bbfa805cbee99fd4
#
_cell.length_a   1.000
_cell.length_b   1.000
_cell.length_c   1.000
_cell.angle_alpha   90.00
_cell.angle_beta   90.00
_cell.angle_gamma   90.00
#
_symmetry.space_group_name_H-M   'P 1'
#
loop_
_entity.id
_entity.type
_entity.pdbx_description
1 polymer ?
#
loop_
_entity_poly.entity_id
_entity_poly.type
_entity_poly.pdbx_seq_one_letter_code
_entity_poly.pdbx_strand_id
1 'polypeptide(L)'
;MARAPDVINMQEMEAMGADLVVMPPRMVAKSLSRSLERAEALHRGNKMAQWFEGIRNKKLGIVVHNNPDPDAIASALALQSIATSFEVNSDIIYHGEIGHQENKAFVNLLGIDLFRMKDIDIDSYDKIAMLDCAIPGANNPLPPNMSVGVIIDHHPIGDAEIDAEFIDIRPNVGASATILTKYLQELNIDIDSNLSTALLYGIRTDTLDFKRNTDSADLSAASYLYPLSDHDVLDQLERPSMSIETLDVLGEAINNRQVIGSYLLTNVGNIRDRDTLPQAADYLLNLEGISTSIVFGVSEDQIFISGRSNDIRVNLGDVMKRAFGAEAGGGHATAAAAQISLGVFSVSKDRQTLLRLVNEAVVKRFLGAVGVEETAE
;
A
#
# COMPACT_ATOMS: atom_id res chain seq x y z
N MET A 1 -15.34 33.35 -31.89
CA MET A 1 -14.00 32.89 -31.45
C MET A 1 -13.08 34.10 -31.34
N ALA A 2 -12.40 34.25 -30.22
CA ALA A 2 -11.49 35.36 -29.94
C ALA A 2 -10.10 34.84 -29.51
N ARG A 3 -9.08 35.68 -29.55
CA ARG A 3 -7.71 35.38 -29.16
C ARG A 3 -7.29 36.32 -28.03
N ALA A 4 -6.93 35.78 -26.87
CA ALA A 4 -6.45 36.53 -25.72
C ALA A 4 -4.94 36.32 -25.50
N PRO A 5 -4.17 37.37 -25.15
CA PRO A 5 -2.76 37.26 -24.82
C PRO A 5 -2.53 36.69 -23.41
N ASP A 6 -3.46 36.88 -22.47
CA ASP A 6 -3.39 36.51 -21.07
C ASP A 6 -4.78 36.15 -20.50
N VAL A 7 -4.80 35.75 -19.22
CA VAL A 7 -6.01 35.28 -18.52
C VAL A 7 -7.02 36.42 -18.31
N ILE A 8 -6.56 37.63 -18.05
CA ILE A 8 -7.44 38.77 -17.77
C ILE A 8 -8.23 39.12 -19.04
N ASN A 9 -7.53 39.28 -20.17
CA ASN A 9 -8.16 39.50 -21.45
C ASN A 9 -9.07 38.36 -21.89
N MET A 10 -8.76 37.11 -21.51
CA MET A 10 -9.63 35.97 -21.78
C MET A 10 -10.97 36.13 -21.04
N GLN A 11 -10.95 36.44 -19.75
CA GLN A 11 -12.15 36.61 -18.92
C GLN A 11 -13.00 37.79 -19.41
N GLU A 12 -12.37 38.90 -19.84
CA GLU A 12 -13.07 40.05 -20.40
C GLU A 12 -13.78 39.70 -21.73
N MET A 13 -13.11 38.96 -22.61
CA MET A 13 -13.70 38.53 -23.89
C MET A 13 -14.85 37.54 -23.70
N GLU A 14 -14.76 36.64 -22.72
CA GLU A 14 -15.86 35.72 -22.33
C GLU A 14 -17.05 36.54 -21.79
N ALA A 15 -16.78 37.52 -20.93
CA ALA A 15 -17.81 38.41 -20.39
C ALA A 15 -18.49 39.27 -21.47
N MET A 16 -17.79 39.59 -22.55
CA MET A 16 -18.34 40.25 -23.73
C MET A 16 -19.08 39.33 -24.72
N GLY A 17 -19.22 38.03 -24.35
CA GLY A 17 -20.03 37.06 -25.10
C GLY A 17 -19.23 36.29 -26.17
N ALA A 18 -17.93 36.13 -26.01
CA ALA A 18 -17.16 35.27 -26.90
C ALA A 18 -17.41 33.78 -26.55
N ASP A 19 -17.96 32.99 -27.48
CA ASP A 19 -18.23 31.56 -27.30
C ASP A 19 -16.95 30.71 -27.11
N LEU A 20 -15.84 31.18 -27.65
CA LEU A 20 -14.54 30.51 -27.54
C LEU A 20 -13.42 31.53 -27.52
N VAL A 21 -12.62 31.54 -26.47
CA VAL A 21 -11.41 32.36 -26.39
C VAL A 21 -10.17 31.46 -26.37
N VAL A 22 -9.27 31.68 -27.30
CA VAL A 22 -8.01 30.93 -27.44
C VAL A 22 -6.87 31.78 -26.89
N MET A 23 -6.05 31.18 -26.04
CA MET A 23 -4.87 31.78 -25.45
C MET A 23 -3.61 31.08 -25.98
N PRO A 24 -3.01 31.58 -27.08
CA PRO A 24 -1.90 30.90 -27.75
C PRO A 24 -0.69 30.61 -26.86
N PRO A 25 -0.25 31.56 -25.98
CA PRO A 25 0.88 31.25 -25.08
C PRO A 25 0.63 30.03 -24.18
N ARG A 26 -0.59 29.88 -23.66
CA ARG A 26 -0.97 28.76 -22.85
C ARG A 26 -1.02 27.45 -23.63
N MET A 27 -1.49 27.50 -24.87
CA MET A 27 -1.51 26.32 -25.75
C MET A 27 -0.10 25.88 -26.13
N VAL A 28 0.78 26.83 -26.45
CA VAL A 28 2.19 26.56 -26.76
C VAL A 28 2.90 26.00 -25.54
N ALA A 29 2.73 26.60 -24.36
CA ALA A 29 3.32 26.12 -23.13
C ALA A 29 2.87 24.68 -22.82
N LYS A 30 1.56 24.40 -22.94
CA LYS A 30 1.01 23.03 -22.72
C LYS A 30 1.55 22.02 -23.75
N SER A 31 1.70 22.44 -25.01
CA SER A 31 2.26 21.58 -26.07
C SER A 31 3.74 21.28 -25.81
N LEU A 32 4.52 22.30 -25.40
CA LEU A 32 5.93 22.14 -25.08
C LEU A 32 6.12 21.24 -23.85
N SER A 33 5.35 21.45 -22.78
CA SER A 33 5.40 20.58 -21.60
C SER A 33 5.18 19.11 -21.97
N ARG A 34 4.12 18.82 -22.73
CA ARG A 34 3.84 17.46 -23.21
C ARG A 34 4.96 16.87 -24.06
N SER A 35 5.58 17.71 -24.92
CA SER A 35 6.67 17.26 -25.78
C SER A 35 7.93 16.95 -24.97
N LEU A 36 8.21 17.75 -23.94
CA LEU A 36 9.33 17.50 -23.02
C LEU A 36 9.10 16.24 -22.18
N GLU A 37 7.91 16.08 -21.61
CA GLU A 37 7.53 14.86 -20.85
C GLU A 37 7.67 13.60 -21.71
N ARG A 38 7.25 13.67 -22.97
CA ARG A 38 7.40 12.56 -23.92
C ARG A 38 8.86 12.28 -24.27
N ALA A 39 9.66 13.31 -24.51
CA ALA A 39 11.09 13.16 -24.80
C ALA A 39 11.84 12.57 -23.61
N GLU A 40 11.49 12.98 -22.40
CA GLU A 40 12.06 12.46 -21.16
C GLU A 40 11.68 10.99 -20.94
N ALA A 41 10.42 10.64 -21.15
CA ALA A 41 9.95 9.25 -21.07
C ALA A 41 10.68 8.34 -22.06
N LEU A 42 10.78 8.76 -23.33
CA LEU A 42 11.54 8.04 -24.37
C LEU A 42 13.03 7.90 -24.01
N HIS A 43 13.64 8.95 -23.46
CA HIS A 43 15.05 8.89 -23.03
C HIS A 43 15.24 7.87 -21.91
N ARG A 44 14.37 7.85 -20.91
CA ARG A 44 14.42 6.86 -19.80
C ARG A 44 14.16 5.46 -20.31
N GLY A 45 13.17 5.26 -21.18
CA GLY A 45 12.88 3.97 -21.82
C GLY A 45 14.09 3.42 -22.59
N ASN A 46 14.72 4.26 -23.41
CA ASN A 46 15.94 3.88 -24.15
C ASN A 46 17.10 3.51 -23.22
N LYS A 47 17.27 4.25 -22.10
CA LYS A 47 18.31 3.98 -21.12
C LYS A 47 18.08 2.64 -20.43
N MET A 48 16.85 2.31 -20.09
CA MET A 48 16.46 1.02 -19.54
C MET A 48 16.71 -0.11 -20.56
N ALA A 49 16.28 0.07 -21.81
CA ALA A 49 16.53 -0.89 -22.87
C ALA A 49 18.03 -1.19 -23.06
N GLN A 50 18.85 -0.15 -23.10
CA GLN A 50 20.31 -0.30 -23.20
C GLN A 50 20.89 -1.06 -22.00
N TRP A 51 20.39 -0.82 -20.80
CA TRP A 51 20.84 -1.56 -19.63
C TRP A 51 20.50 -3.04 -19.74
N PHE A 52 19.26 -3.41 -20.12
CA PHE A 52 18.84 -4.80 -20.33
C PHE A 52 19.60 -5.48 -21.46
N GLU A 53 19.87 -4.79 -22.57
CA GLU A 53 20.70 -5.33 -23.64
C GLU A 53 22.12 -5.66 -23.18
N GLY A 54 22.67 -4.86 -22.24
CA GLY A 54 23.99 -5.11 -21.64
C GLY A 54 24.06 -6.34 -20.72
N ILE A 55 22.91 -6.84 -20.28
CA ILE A 55 22.82 -8.03 -19.41
C ILE A 55 22.07 -9.21 -20.05
N ARG A 56 21.91 -9.20 -21.38
CA ARG A 56 21.27 -10.30 -22.12
C ARG A 56 21.92 -11.65 -21.75
N ASN A 57 21.10 -12.69 -21.61
CA ASN A 57 21.50 -14.04 -21.17
C ASN A 57 22.09 -14.11 -19.75
N LYS A 58 21.99 -13.06 -18.94
CA LYS A 58 22.37 -13.07 -17.53
C LYS A 58 21.16 -13.36 -16.64
N LYS A 59 21.43 -13.64 -15.37
CA LYS A 59 20.40 -13.88 -14.36
C LYS A 59 20.20 -12.64 -13.48
N LEU A 60 18.97 -12.15 -13.41
CA LEU A 60 18.58 -10.97 -12.64
C LEU A 60 17.78 -11.37 -11.39
N GLY A 61 18.22 -10.95 -10.20
CA GLY A 61 17.41 -11.01 -8.99
C GLY A 61 16.60 -9.72 -8.82
N ILE A 62 15.28 -9.79 -8.80
CA ILE A 62 14.37 -8.67 -8.58
C ILE A 62 13.96 -8.69 -7.11
N VAL A 63 14.50 -7.80 -6.31
CA VAL A 63 14.27 -7.75 -4.86
C VAL A 63 13.25 -6.68 -4.54
N VAL A 64 12.24 -7.05 -3.77
CA VAL A 64 11.21 -6.14 -3.24
C VAL A 64 11.40 -5.94 -1.73
N HIS A 65 10.66 -5.00 -1.15
CA HIS A 65 10.72 -4.74 0.29
C HIS A 65 10.25 -5.93 1.15
N ASN A 66 10.57 -5.89 2.45
CA ASN A 66 10.12 -6.91 3.40
C ASN A 66 8.60 -6.91 3.53
N ASN A 67 7.99 -8.11 3.56
CA ASN A 67 6.54 -8.29 3.60
C ASN A 67 5.84 -7.56 2.44
N PRO A 68 6.14 -7.93 1.18
CA PRO A 68 5.75 -7.14 0.02
C PRO A 68 4.24 -7.02 -0.11
N ASP A 69 3.82 -5.85 -0.51
CA ASP A 69 2.45 -5.51 -0.84
C ASP A 69 2.14 -5.68 -2.34
N PRO A 70 0.91 -5.45 -2.77
CA PRO A 70 0.55 -5.61 -4.18
C PRO A 70 1.30 -4.69 -5.14
N ASP A 71 1.69 -3.47 -4.73
CA ASP A 71 2.46 -2.57 -5.60
C ASP A 71 3.88 -3.09 -5.86
N ALA A 72 4.58 -3.49 -4.79
CA ALA A 72 5.90 -4.09 -4.90
C ALA A 72 5.91 -5.35 -5.78
N ILE A 73 4.92 -6.25 -5.58
CA ILE A 73 4.81 -7.50 -6.33
C ILE A 73 4.46 -7.22 -7.81
N ALA A 74 3.49 -6.35 -8.09
CA ALA A 74 3.10 -5.98 -9.45
C ALA A 74 4.24 -5.29 -10.21
N SER A 75 4.97 -4.42 -9.53
CA SER A 75 6.17 -3.78 -10.06
C SER A 75 7.25 -4.80 -10.44
N ALA A 76 7.46 -5.80 -9.58
CA ALA A 76 8.40 -6.88 -9.86
C ALA A 76 7.99 -7.72 -11.06
N LEU A 77 6.71 -8.06 -11.21
CA LEU A 77 6.18 -8.74 -12.39
C LEU A 77 6.39 -7.93 -13.67
N ALA A 78 6.17 -6.62 -13.61
CA ALA A 78 6.39 -5.75 -14.77
C ALA A 78 7.87 -5.72 -15.18
N LEU A 79 8.79 -5.60 -14.21
CA LEU A 79 10.22 -5.66 -14.52
C LEU A 79 10.64 -7.04 -15.02
N GLN A 80 10.05 -8.12 -14.51
CA GLN A 80 10.27 -9.49 -15.01
C GLN A 80 9.79 -9.64 -16.46
N SER A 81 8.63 -9.05 -16.81
CA SER A 81 8.14 -9.03 -18.20
C SER A 81 9.10 -8.26 -19.12
N ILE A 82 9.61 -7.10 -18.65
CA ILE A 82 10.64 -6.36 -19.38
C ILE A 82 11.90 -7.21 -19.54
N ALA A 83 12.42 -7.81 -18.48
CA ALA A 83 13.59 -8.66 -18.51
C ALA A 83 13.44 -9.81 -19.53
N THR A 84 12.29 -10.46 -19.53
CA THR A 84 11.96 -11.55 -20.47
C THR A 84 12.00 -11.09 -21.92
N SER A 85 11.51 -9.89 -22.23
CA SER A 85 11.52 -9.33 -23.59
C SER A 85 12.95 -9.06 -24.12
N PHE A 86 13.94 -8.93 -23.21
CA PHE A 86 15.36 -8.78 -23.52
C PHE A 86 16.17 -10.07 -23.32
N GLU A 87 15.52 -11.23 -23.20
CA GLU A 87 16.17 -12.54 -23.00
C GLU A 87 16.99 -12.60 -21.70
N VAL A 88 16.53 -11.92 -20.64
CA VAL A 88 17.12 -11.94 -19.30
C VAL A 88 16.26 -12.82 -18.40
N ASN A 89 16.84 -13.87 -17.83
CA ASN A 89 16.16 -14.70 -16.84
C ASN A 89 16.10 -13.97 -15.51
N SER A 90 14.94 -13.95 -14.86
CA SER A 90 14.79 -13.23 -13.60
C SER A 90 13.88 -13.96 -12.61
N ASP A 91 14.22 -13.83 -11.33
CA ASP A 91 13.43 -14.33 -10.20
C ASP A 91 13.02 -13.16 -9.30
N ILE A 92 11.77 -13.19 -8.82
CA ILE A 92 11.27 -12.19 -7.85
C ILE A 92 11.55 -12.69 -6.44
N ILE A 93 12.28 -11.88 -5.66
CA ILE A 93 12.85 -12.25 -4.38
C ILE A 93 12.26 -11.37 -3.27
N TYR A 94 11.78 -11.99 -2.22
CA TYR A 94 11.23 -11.28 -1.06
C TYR A 94 11.72 -11.84 0.27
N HIS A 95 11.54 -11.08 1.35
CA HIS A 95 11.79 -11.49 2.72
C HIS A 95 10.56 -11.25 3.60
N GLY A 96 10.46 -12.00 4.68
CA GLY A 96 9.31 -11.95 5.58
C GLY A 96 8.17 -12.82 5.09
N GLU A 97 6.95 -12.34 5.25
CA GLU A 97 5.73 -13.05 4.87
C GLU A 97 4.88 -12.19 3.93
N ILE A 98 4.18 -12.85 3.03
CA ILE A 98 3.09 -12.20 2.32
C ILE A 98 1.95 -12.09 3.32
N GLY A 99 1.87 -10.92 3.97
CA GLY A 99 0.87 -10.59 4.97
C GLY A 99 -0.52 -10.49 4.35
N HIS A 100 -1.54 -10.28 5.18
CA HIS A 100 -2.94 -10.09 4.80
C HIS A 100 -3.51 -11.12 3.82
N GLN A 101 -4.77 -11.48 4.02
CA GLN A 101 -5.45 -12.48 3.15
C GLN A 101 -5.53 -11.98 1.70
N GLU A 102 -5.65 -10.67 1.51
CA GLU A 102 -5.71 -10.00 0.21
C GLU A 102 -4.42 -10.21 -0.60
N ASN A 103 -3.25 -10.03 0.02
CA ASN A 103 -1.96 -10.22 -0.64
C ASN A 103 -1.71 -11.70 -0.99
N LYS A 104 -2.15 -12.63 -0.12
CA LYS A 104 -2.11 -14.06 -0.42
C LYS A 104 -3.05 -14.42 -1.57
N ALA A 105 -4.26 -13.86 -1.57
CA ALA A 105 -5.21 -14.04 -2.66
C ALA A 105 -4.65 -13.50 -3.98
N PHE A 106 -4.02 -12.33 -3.96
CA PHE A 106 -3.37 -11.70 -5.10
C PHE A 106 -2.33 -12.63 -5.74
N VAL A 107 -1.40 -13.14 -4.93
CA VAL A 107 -0.36 -14.05 -5.41
C VAL A 107 -0.95 -15.35 -5.95
N ASN A 108 -1.94 -15.92 -5.25
CA ASN A 108 -2.54 -17.20 -5.63
C ASN A 108 -3.43 -17.10 -6.87
N LEU A 109 -4.29 -16.08 -6.97
CA LEU A 109 -5.22 -15.91 -8.10
C LEU A 109 -4.50 -15.62 -9.41
N LEU A 110 -3.41 -14.85 -9.33
CA LEU A 110 -2.61 -14.50 -10.50
C LEU A 110 -1.48 -15.50 -10.78
N GLY A 111 -1.30 -16.52 -9.91
CA GLY A 111 -0.28 -17.56 -10.09
C GLY A 111 1.15 -17.02 -10.09
N ILE A 112 1.46 -16.08 -9.17
CA ILE A 112 2.73 -15.37 -9.13
C ILE A 112 3.79 -16.21 -8.42
N ASP A 113 4.91 -16.50 -9.09
CA ASP A 113 6.05 -17.20 -8.52
C ASP A 113 6.96 -16.22 -7.78
N LEU A 114 7.08 -16.41 -6.47
CA LEU A 114 7.91 -15.59 -5.58
C LEU A 114 8.87 -16.47 -4.79
N PHE A 115 10.13 -16.07 -4.70
CA PHE A 115 11.16 -16.81 -4.00
C PHE A 115 11.54 -16.11 -2.69
N ARG A 116 11.56 -16.85 -1.59
CA ARG A 116 12.04 -16.30 -0.32
C ARG A 116 13.56 -16.20 -0.34
N MET A 117 14.09 -15.07 0.13
CA MET A 117 15.53 -14.83 0.22
C MET A 117 16.31 -15.96 0.92
N LYS A 118 15.72 -16.59 1.96
CA LYS A 118 16.35 -17.70 2.68
C LYS A 118 16.46 -19.00 1.88
N ASP A 119 15.71 -19.15 0.80
CA ASP A 119 15.61 -20.37 -0.01
C ASP A 119 16.43 -20.26 -1.32
N ILE A 120 17.12 -19.14 -1.51
CA ILE A 120 17.94 -18.85 -2.69
C ILE A 120 19.39 -18.49 -2.32
N ASP A 121 20.28 -18.62 -3.26
CA ASP A 121 21.64 -18.08 -3.19
C ASP A 121 21.70 -16.76 -3.98
N ILE A 122 21.78 -15.63 -3.29
CA ILE A 122 21.77 -14.30 -3.90
C ILE A 122 23.03 -14.07 -4.77
N ASP A 123 24.15 -14.72 -4.45
CA ASP A 123 25.39 -14.62 -5.21
C ASP A 123 25.32 -15.36 -6.57
N SER A 124 24.26 -16.15 -6.77
CA SER A 124 24.00 -16.82 -8.06
C SER A 124 23.42 -15.90 -9.14
N TYR A 125 23.06 -14.65 -8.79
CA TYR A 125 22.54 -13.66 -9.72
C TYR A 125 23.64 -12.73 -10.21
N ASP A 126 23.68 -12.50 -11.53
CA ASP A 126 24.65 -11.60 -12.15
C ASP A 126 24.39 -10.13 -11.85
N LYS A 127 23.12 -9.78 -11.67
CA LYS A 127 22.63 -8.44 -11.37
C LYS A 127 21.47 -8.48 -10.39
N ILE A 128 21.32 -7.41 -9.63
CA ILE A 128 20.21 -7.20 -8.70
C ILE A 128 19.44 -5.95 -9.12
N ALA A 129 18.12 -6.05 -9.15
CA ALA A 129 17.21 -4.91 -9.23
C ALA A 129 16.45 -4.77 -7.91
N MET A 130 16.19 -3.55 -7.49
CA MET A 130 15.35 -3.24 -6.33
C MET A 130 14.11 -2.49 -6.80
N LEU A 131 12.95 -2.93 -6.34
CA LEU A 131 11.68 -2.32 -6.65
C LEU A 131 10.89 -2.00 -5.39
N ASP A 132 10.28 -0.83 -5.40
CA ASP A 132 9.48 -0.31 -4.30
C ASP A 132 10.26 -0.19 -2.98
N CYS A 133 11.55 -0.08 -3.12
CA CYS A 133 12.53 0.24 -2.07
C CYS A 133 13.83 0.68 -2.74
N ALA A 134 14.52 1.68 -2.16
CA ALA A 134 15.66 2.30 -2.81
C ALA A 134 17.00 2.09 -2.08
N ILE A 135 16.97 1.73 -0.80
CA ILE A 135 18.19 1.66 0.02
C ILE A 135 18.44 0.21 0.44
N PRO A 136 19.56 -0.44 -0.02
CA PRO A 136 19.91 -1.79 0.42
C PRO A 136 20.01 -1.90 1.94
N GLY A 137 19.39 -2.94 2.51
CA GLY A 137 19.33 -3.18 3.95
C GLY A 137 18.28 -2.35 4.71
N ALA A 138 17.64 -1.36 4.08
CA ALA A 138 16.54 -0.63 4.67
C ALA A 138 15.22 -1.21 4.18
N ASN A 139 14.50 -1.93 5.03
CA ASN A 139 13.24 -2.62 4.70
C ASN A 139 13.34 -3.64 3.55
N ASN A 140 14.51 -4.20 3.31
CA ASN A 140 14.75 -5.29 2.36
C ASN A 140 15.88 -6.19 2.86
N PRO A 141 16.03 -7.43 2.33
CA PRO A 141 16.98 -8.40 2.85
C PRO A 141 18.42 -8.22 2.33
N LEU A 142 18.69 -7.24 1.48
CA LEU A 142 20.01 -7.06 0.89
C LEU A 142 21.02 -6.50 1.90
N PRO A 143 22.29 -6.89 1.81
CA PRO A 143 23.36 -6.24 2.55
C PRO A 143 23.46 -4.74 2.19
N PRO A 144 23.75 -3.84 3.14
CA PRO A 144 23.82 -2.39 2.89
C PRO A 144 24.83 -1.95 1.82
N ASN A 145 25.81 -2.79 1.51
CA ASN A 145 26.85 -2.54 0.52
C ASN A 145 26.68 -3.35 -0.77
N MET A 146 25.50 -3.92 -0.98
CA MET A 146 25.20 -4.69 -2.21
C MET A 146 25.20 -3.73 -3.41
N SER A 147 25.89 -4.15 -4.47
CA SER A 147 25.83 -3.44 -5.76
C SER A 147 24.51 -3.70 -6.43
N VAL A 148 23.78 -2.64 -6.78
CA VAL A 148 22.45 -2.70 -7.41
C VAL A 148 22.56 -2.22 -8.86
N GLY A 149 21.94 -2.94 -9.77
CA GLY A 149 21.88 -2.57 -11.18
C GLY A 149 20.75 -1.61 -11.48
N VAL A 150 19.55 -1.87 -10.97
CA VAL A 150 18.33 -1.05 -11.19
C VAL A 150 17.66 -0.74 -9.87
N ILE A 151 17.26 0.51 -9.69
CA ILE A 151 16.38 0.94 -8.61
C ILE A 151 15.21 1.71 -9.20
N ILE A 152 13.98 1.27 -8.91
CA ILE A 152 12.74 1.97 -9.25
C ILE A 152 11.86 2.02 -8.01
N ASP A 153 11.50 3.24 -7.59
CA ASP A 153 10.76 3.46 -6.35
C ASP A 153 9.93 4.74 -6.44
N HIS A 154 8.87 4.80 -5.66
CA HIS A 154 8.05 6.00 -5.51
C HIS A 154 8.15 6.62 -4.10
N HIS A 155 8.91 6.02 -3.20
CA HIS A 155 9.09 6.55 -1.85
C HIS A 155 10.11 7.70 -1.80
N PRO A 156 9.92 8.70 -0.93
CA PRO A 156 10.91 9.73 -0.70
C PRO A 156 12.13 9.15 0.05
N ILE A 157 13.33 9.35 -0.50
CA ILE A 157 14.59 8.81 0.04
C ILE A 157 15.31 9.74 1.02
N GLY A 158 14.81 10.98 1.21
CA GLY A 158 15.47 11.99 2.03
C GLY A 158 16.88 12.32 1.52
N ASP A 159 17.85 12.40 2.46
CA ASP A 159 19.25 12.72 2.17
C ASP A 159 20.12 11.45 1.91
N ALA A 160 19.51 10.29 1.67
CA ALA A 160 20.24 9.05 1.43
C ALA A 160 20.95 9.09 0.07
N GLU A 161 22.24 8.74 0.06
CA GLU A 161 22.98 8.51 -1.18
C GLU A 161 22.63 7.13 -1.74
N ILE A 162 22.25 7.10 -3.02
CA ILE A 162 21.90 5.89 -3.74
C ILE A 162 22.87 5.68 -4.89
N ASP A 163 23.41 4.48 -5.00
CA ASP A 163 24.28 4.09 -6.09
C ASP A 163 23.71 2.89 -6.82
N ALA A 164 23.37 3.07 -8.11
CA ALA A 164 22.95 2.03 -9.01
C ALA A 164 23.23 2.44 -10.48
N GLU A 165 23.30 1.45 -11.36
CA GLU A 165 23.54 1.70 -12.81
C GLU A 165 22.36 2.39 -13.48
N PHE A 166 21.13 2.13 -12.98
CA PHE A 166 19.90 2.78 -13.41
C PHE A 166 19.04 3.14 -12.20
N ILE A 167 18.66 4.39 -12.08
CA ILE A 167 17.84 4.92 -10.97
C ILE A 167 16.67 5.69 -11.53
N ASP A 168 15.46 5.34 -11.10
CA ASP A 168 14.24 6.12 -11.35
C ASP A 168 13.37 6.17 -10.10
N ILE A 169 13.46 7.27 -9.36
CA ILE A 169 12.71 7.49 -8.13
C ILE A 169 11.77 8.67 -8.34
N ARG A 170 10.46 8.45 -8.13
CA ARG A 170 9.40 9.44 -8.40
C ARG A 170 8.48 9.63 -7.19
N PRO A 171 8.87 10.42 -6.18
CA PRO A 171 8.08 10.58 -4.95
C PRO A 171 6.70 11.23 -5.12
N ASN A 172 6.42 11.80 -6.28
CA ASN A 172 5.13 12.42 -6.57
C ASN A 172 4.12 11.44 -7.21
N VAL A 173 4.57 10.25 -7.58
CA VAL A 173 3.71 9.21 -8.16
C VAL A 173 3.17 8.35 -7.03
N GLY A 174 1.93 7.88 -7.16
CA GLY A 174 1.23 7.16 -6.11
C GLY A 174 1.66 5.70 -5.94
N ALA A 175 2.32 5.11 -6.97
CA ALA A 175 2.71 3.71 -6.96
C ALA A 175 3.91 3.44 -7.89
N SER A 176 4.78 2.51 -7.52
CA SER A 176 5.88 2.03 -8.38
C SER A 176 5.36 1.30 -9.63
N ALA A 177 4.20 0.64 -9.53
CA ALA A 177 3.50 0.02 -10.66
C ALA A 177 3.12 1.04 -11.75
N THR A 178 2.84 2.29 -11.40
CA THR A 178 2.63 3.38 -12.36
C THR A 178 3.89 3.64 -13.18
N ILE A 179 5.05 3.66 -12.53
CA ILE A 179 6.35 3.88 -13.19
C ILE A 179 6.63 2.74 -14.17
N LEU A 180 6.44 1.50 -13.72
CA LEU A 180 6.68 0.29 -14.54
C LEU A 180 5.67 0.19 -15.71
N THR A 181 4.40 0.55 -15.49
CA THR A 181 3.41 0.62 -16.57
C THR A 181 3.88 1.57 -17.68
N LYS A 182 4.48 2.69 -17.31
CA LYS A 182 5.01 3.64 -18.27
C LYS A 182 6.19 3.06 -19.07
N TYR A 183 7.09 2.30 -18.42
CA TYR A 183 8.17 1.61 -19.12
C TYR A 183 7.67 0.54 -20.10
N LEU A 184 6.69 -0.25 -19.71
CA LEU A 184 6.08 -1.23 -20.62
C LEU A 184 5.50 -0.55 -21.87
N GLN A 185 4.83 0.61 -21.70
CA GLN A 185 4.32 1.40 -22.83
C GLN A 185 5.44 1.95 -23.73
N GLU A 186 6.46 2.59 -23.14
CA GLU A 186 7.55 3.21 -23.92
C GLU A 186 8.43 2.18 -24.63
N LEU A 187 8.59 0.98 -24.06
CA LEU A 187 9.31 -0.13 -24.66
C LEU A 187 8.44 -0.96 -25.62
N ASN A 188 7.16 -0.62 -25.75
CA ASN A 188 6.17 -1.33 -26.56
C ASN A 188 6.13 -2.84 -26.25
N ILE A 189 6.12 -3.17 -24.96
CA ILE A 189 6.00 -4.54 -24.48
C ILE A 189 4.52 -4.86 -24.25
N ASP A 190 4.08 -5.98 -24.77
CA ASP A 190 2.69 -6.43 -24.62
C ASP A 190 2.39 -6.77 -23.15
N ILE A 191 1.25 -6.29 -22.67
CA ILE A 191 0.76 -6.53 -21.31
C ILE A 191 -0.43 -7.49 -21.41
N ASP A 192 -0.27 -8.67 -20.85
CA ASP A 192 -1.35 -9.64 -20.76
C ASP A 192 -2.36 -9.29 -19.65
N SER A 193 -3.46 -10.03 -19.57
CA SER A 193 -4.52 -9.79 -18.59
C SER A 193 -4.03 -9.95 -17.15
N ASN A 194 -3.15 -10.90 -16.86
CA ASN A 194 -2.63 -11.12 -15.51
C ASN A 194 -1.75 -9.96 -15.06
N LEU A 195 -0.81 -9.54 -15.89
CA LEU A 195 0.09 -8.42 -15.60
C LEU A 195 -0.68 -7.10 -15.48
N SER A 196 -1.65 -6.84 -16.37
CA SER A 196 -2.46 -5.63 -16.30
C SER A 196 -3.33 -5.60 -15.04
N THR A 197 -3.91 -6.75 -14.64
CA THR A 197 -4.67 -6.89 -13.40
C THR A 197 -3.79 -6.64 -12.18
N ALA A 198 -2.58 -7.23 -12.16
CA ALA A 198 -1.62 -7.02 -11.08
C ALA A 198 -1.24 -5.54 -10.94
N LEU A 199 -0.86 -4.89 -12.03
CA LEU A 199 -0.45 -3.48 -12.02
C LEU A 199 -1.60 -2.55 -11.61
N LEU A 200 -2.79 -2.78 -12.15
CA LEU A 200 -3.97 -1.97 -11.78
C LEU A 200 -4.32 -2.14 -10.30
N TYR A 201 -4.25 -3.36 -9.78
CA TYR A 201 -4.50 -3.63 -8.37
C TYR A 201 -3.43 -2.99 -7.47
N GLY A 202 -2.14 -3.08 -7.83
CA GLY A 202 -1.04 -2.41 -7.12
C GLY A 202 -1.25 -0.90 -7.05
N ILE A 203 -1.54 -0.24 -8.17
CA ILE A 203 -1.84 1.21 -8.20
C ILE A 203 -3.03 1.55 -7.29
N ARG A 204 -4.12 0.78 -7.33
CA ARG A 204 -5.32 1.04 -6.54
C ARG A 204 -5.10 0.85 -5.05
N THR A 205 -4.35 -0.17 -4.65
CA THR A 205 -4.07 -0.43 -3.23
C THR A 205 -3.22 0.67 -2.63
N ASP A 206 -2.17 1.10 -3.30
CA ASP A 206 -1.24 2.08 -2.77
C ASP A 206 -1.79 3.51 -2.77
N THR A 207 -2.65 3.82 -3.73
CA THR A 207 -3.38 5.09 -3.79
C THR A 207 -4.71 5.08 -3.01
N LEU A 208 -5.07 3.98 -2.33
CA LEU A 208 -6.38 3.79 -1.69
C LEU A 208 -7.54 4.14 -2.65
N ASP A 209 -7.59 3.49 -3.80
CA ASP A 209 -8.55 3.79 -4.88
C ASP A 209 -8.51 5.28 -5.29
N PHE A 210 -7.31 5.79 -5.56
CA PHE A 210 -7.07 7.18 -5.99
C PHE A 210 -7.53 8.25 -5.00
N LYS A 211 -7.57 7.92 -3.70
CA LYS A 211 -7.95 8.83 -2.62
C LYS A 211 -6.75 9.39 -1.86
N ARG A 212 -5.55 8.81 -2.04
CA ARG A 212 -4.33 9.19 -1.33
C ARG A 212 -3.15 9.27 -2.30
N ASN A 213 -2.32 10.30 -2.17
CA ASN A 213 -1.05 10.48 -2.90
C ASN A 213 -1.14 10.22 -4.41
N THR A 214 -2.27 10.54 -5.03
CA THR A 214 -2.54 10.23 -6.43
C THR A 214 -2.05 11.35 -7.34
N ASP A 215 -1.26 11.01 -8.34
CA ASP A 215 -0.85 11.89 -9.43
C ASP A 215 -1.65 11.61 -10.72
N SER A 216 -1.58 12.51 -11.66
CA SER A 216 -2.17 12.33 -13.00
C SER A 216 -1.57 11.14 -13.76
N ALA A 217 -0.33 10.76 -13.45
CA ALA A 217 0.33 9.58 -14.01
C ALA A 217 -0.35 8.29 -13.57
N ASP A 218 -0.79 8.18 -12.31
CA ASP A 218 -1.50 7.01 -11.77
C ASP A 218 -2.84 6.81 -12.48
N LEU A 219 -3.60 7.90 -12.66
CA LEU A 219 -4.86 7.85 -13.39
C LEU A 219 -4.65 7.50 -14.87
N SER A 220 -3.56 7.97 -15.48
CA SER A 220 -3.22 7.64 -16.87
C SER A 220 -2.82 6.18 -17.01
N ALA A 221 -2.02 5.64 -16.10
CA ALA A 221 -1.64 4.23 -16.06
C ALA A 221 -2.88 3.35 -15.85
N ALA A 222 -3.72 3.68 -14.86
CA ALA A 222 -4.95 2.95 -14.60
C ALA A 222 -5.90 2.96 -15.81
N SER A 223 -6.07 4.10 -16.48
CA SER A 223 -6.90 4.20 -17.68
C SER A 223 -6.40 3.32 -18.83
N TYR A 224 -5.08 3.15 -18.93
CA TYR A 224 -4.47 2.26 -19.92
C TYR A 224 -4.65 0.78 -19.56
N LEU A 225 -4.45 0.43 -18.29
CA LEU A 225 -4.51 -0.95 -17.80
C LEU A 225 -5.95 -1.48 -17.70
N TYR A 226 -6.90 -0.61 -17.37
CA TYR A 226 -8.29 -0.98 -17.08
C TYR A 226 -8.94 -1.86 -18.16
N PRO A 227 -8.87 -1.53 -19.47
CA PRO A 227 -9.48 -2.36 -20.50
C PRO A 227 -8.76 -3.70 -20.77
N LEU A 228 -7.53 -3.86 -20.26
CA LEU A 228 -6.70 -5.06 -20.40
C LEU A 228 -6.86 -6.01 -19.22
N SER A 229 -7.35 -5.50 -18.08
CA SER A 229 -7.42 -6.22 -16.80
C SER A 229 -8.60 -7.17 -16.73
N ASP A 230 -8.47 -8.23 -15.93
CA ASP A 230 -9.54 -9.12 -15.54
C ASP A 230 -10.31 -8.54 -14.35
N HIS A 231 -11.51 -8.03 -14.64
CA HIS A 231 -12.34 -7.38 -13.60
C HIS A 231 -12.98 -8.38 -12.63
N ASP A 232 -13.17 -9.63 -13.03
CA ASP A 232 -13.69 -10.66 -12.12
C ASP A 232 -12.62 -11.02 -11.06
N VAL A 233 -11.36 -11.05 -11.46
CA VAL A 233 -10.23 -11.23 -10.52
C VAL A 233 -10.07 -10.01 -9.62
N LEU A 234 -10.17 -8.79 -10.16
CA LEU A 234 -10.13 -7.56 -9.35
C LEU A 234 -11.24 -7.55 -8.29
N ASP A 235 -12.47 -7.90 -8.65
CA ASP A 235 -13.60 -7.99 -7.72
C ASP A 235 -13.35 -9.03 -6.62
N GLN A 236 -12.72 -10.17 -6.94
CA GLN A 236 -12.35 -11.18 -5.95
C GLN A 236 -11.24 -10.70 -5.00
N LEU A 237 -10.29 -9.92 -5.50
CA LEU A 237 -9.22 -9.33 -4.69
C LEU A 237 -9.73 -8.25 -3.75
N GLU A 238 -10.69 -7.44 -4.21
CA GLU A 238 -11.31 -6.37 -3.40
C GLU A 238 -12.26 -6.92 -2.33
N ARG A 239 -12.78 -8.13 -2.54
CA ARG A 239 -13.69 -8.79 -1.62
C ARG A 239 -13.17 -10.20 -1.28
N PRO A 240 -12.02 -10.29 -0.61
CA PRO A 240 -11.49 -11.59 -0.24
C PRO A 240 -12.52 -12.34 0.59
N SER A 241 -12.63 -13.64 0.33
CA SER A 241 -13.54 -14.48 1.09
C SER A 241 -13.16 -14.43 2.57
N MET A 242 -14.14 -14.07 3.39
CA MET A 242 -13.97 -14.04 4.84
C MET A 242 -13.81 -15.48 5.36
N SER A 243 -12.80 -15.71 6.20
CA SER A 243 -12.64 -17.00 6.85
C SER A 243 -13.77 -17.24 7.86
N ILE A 244 -14.08 -18.50 8.14
CA ILE A 244 -15.06 -18.86 9.19
C ILE A 244 -14.64 -18.24 10.52
N GLU A 245 -13.34 -18.22 10.81
CA GLU A 245 -12.77 -17.63 12.02
C GLU A 245 -12.97 -16.11 12.10
N THR A 246 -12.79 -15.41 10.99
CA THR A 246 -13.11 -13.96 10.90
C THR A 246 -14.61 -13.71 11.08
N LEU A 247 -15.45 -14.57 10.52
CA LEU A 247 -16.91 -14.47 10.67
C LEU A 247 -17.33 -14.68 12.14
N ASP A 248 -16.74 -15.67 12.83
CA ASP A 248 -16.99 -15.93 14.25
C ASP A 248 -16.56 -14.72 15.11
N VAL A 249 -15.34 -14.18 14.86
CA VAL A 249 -14.84 -12.99 15.55
C VAL A 249 -15.73 -11.78 15.30
N LEU A 250 -16.20 -11.58 14.08
CA LEU A 250 -17.14 -10.50 13.75
C LEU A 250 -18.49 -10.69 14.48
N GLY A 251 -18.99 -11.93 14.56
CA GLY A 251 -20.19 -12.25 15.34
C GLY A 251 -20.05 -11.88 16.80
N GLU A 252 -18.95 -12.26 17.45
CA GLU A 252 -18.64 -11.87 18.83
C GLU A 252 -18.48 -10.34 18.96
N ALA A 253 -17.80 -9.70 18.01
CA ALA A 253 -17.61 -8.25 17.99
C ALA A 253 -18.95 -7.49 17.92
N ILE A 254 -19.89 -7.97 17.11
CA ILE A 254 -21.25 -7.39 17.02
C ILE A 254 -22.02 -7.59 18.34
N ASN A 255 -21.95 -8.79 18.93
CA ASN A 255 -22.69 -9.10 20.15
C ASN A 255 -22.18 -8.34 21.36
N ASN A 256 -20.87 -8.19 21.50
CA ASN A 256 -20.23 -7.59 22.68
C ASN A 256 -19.92 -6.09 22.51
N ARG A 257 -20.41 -5.46 21.44
CA ARG A 257 -20.11 -4.05 21.15
C ARG A 257 -20.62 -3.10 22.20
N GLN A 258 -19.80 -2.13 22.56
CA GLN A 258 -20.12 -0.99 23.40
C GLN A 258 -19.96 0.28 22.54
N VAL A 259 -21.02 1.07 22.45
CA VAL A 259 -21.00 2.32 21.71
C VAL A 259 -21.04 3.49 22.69
N ILE A 260 -20.00 4.32 22.66
CA ILE A 260 -19.87 5.48 23.54
C ILE A 260 -19.57 6.69 22.65
N GLY A 261 -20.58 7.52 22.46
CA GLY A 261 -20.52 8.60 21.47
C GLY A 261 -20.32 8.04 20.04
N SER A 262 -19.24 8.44 19.38
CA SER A 262 -18.85 7.94 18.05
C SER A 262 -17.79 6.82 18.11
N TYR A 263 -17.49 6.31 19.30
CA TYR A 263 -16.54 5.21 19.51
C TYR A 263 -17.27 3.89 19.69
N LEU A 264 -16.87 2.86 18.97
CA LEU A 264 -17.31 1.49 19.16
C LEU A 264 -16.14 0.67 19.68
N LEU A 265 -16.30 0.06 20.87
CA LEU A 265 -15.30 -0.82 21.47
C LEU A 265 -15.91 -2.21 21.67
N THR A 266 -15.13 -3.26 21.43
CA THR A 266 -15.63 -4.62 21.60
C THR A 266 -14.53 -5.59 21.93
N ASN A 267 -14.83 -6.47 22.91
CA ASN A 267 -14.00 -7.61 23.30
C ASN A 267 -14.53 -8.88 22.63
N VAL A 268 -13.73 -9.50 21.78
CA VAL A 268 -14.08 -10.73 21.07
C VAL A 268 -13.62 -12.00 21.79
N GLY A 269 -13.16 -11.87 23.03
CA GLY A 269 -12.75 -13.01 23.84
C GLY A 269 -11.39 -13.58 23.43
N ASN A 270 -11.32 -14.90 23.33
CA ASN A 270 -10.09 -15.57 22.91
C ASN A 270 -10.03 -15.67 21.39
N ILE A 271 -8.90 -15.29 20.83
CA ILE A 271 -8.64 -15.36 19.38
C ILE A 271 -7.49 -16.34 19.09
N ARG A 272 -7.52 -16.94 17.91
CA ARG A 272 -6.44 -17.80 17.40
C ARG A 272 -5.57 -17.03 16.42
N ASP A 273 -6.20 -16.21 15.59
CA ASP A 273 -5.55 -15.39 14.59
C ASP A 273 -5.81 -13.90 14.90
N ARG A 274 -4.74 -13.15 15.18
CA ARG A 274 -4.81 -11.72 15.46
C ARG A 274 -5.24 -10.88 14.24
N ASP A 275 -5.04 -11.41 13.03
CA ASP A 275 -5.37 -10.70 11.78
C ASP A 275 -6.89 -10.63 11.55
N THR A 276 -7.69 -11.34 12.34
CA THR A 276 -9.16 -11.21 12.35
C THR A 276 -9.65 -9.90 12.99
N LEU A 277 -8.89 -9.34 13.94
CA LEU A 277 -9.28 -8.12 14.67
C LEU A 277 -9.35 -6.88 13.76
N PRO A 278 -8.34 -6.58 12.92
CA PRO A 278 -8.42 -5.46 11.98
C PRO A 278 -9.58 -5.60 10.99
N GLN A 279 -9.87 -6.81 10.49
CA GLN A 279 -10.99 -7.04 9.58
C GLN A 279 -12.34 -6.76 10.28
N ALA A 280 -12.51 -7.21 11.51
CA ALA A 280 -13.70 -6.89 12.29
C ALA A 280 -13.81 -5.38 12.59
N ALA A 281 -12.69 -4.70 12.87
CA ALA A 281 -12.67 -3.26 13.11
C ALA A 281 -13.05 -2.46 11.85
N ASP A 282 -12.55 -2.86 10.67
CA ASP A 282 -12.92 -2.25 9.39
C ASP A 282 -14.41 -2.41 9.11
N TYR A 283 -14.98 -3.59 9.38
CA TYR A 283 -16.39 -3.86 9.17
C TYR A 283 -17.27 -3.01 10.10
N LEU A 284 -16.93 -2.95 11.39
CA LEU A 284 -17.70 -2.19 12.40
C LEU A 284 -17.59 -0.67 12.22
N LEU A 285 -16.54 -0.18 11.60
CA LEU A 285 -16.39 1.24 11.27
C LEU A 285 -17.44 1.75 10.27
N ASN A 286 -18.06 0.84 9.49
CA ASN A 286 -19.13 1.20 8.56
C ASN A 286 -20.51 1.40 9.24
N LEU A 287 -20.60 1.18 10.55
CA LEU A 287 -21.85 1.42 11.30
C LEU A 287 -22.15 2.93 11.37
N GLU A 288 -23.40 3.29 11.12
CA GLU A 288 -23.87 4.67 11.16
C GLU A 288 -23.58 5.32 12.54
N GLY A 289 -23.00 6.52 12.53
CA GLY A 289 -22.63 7.27 13.72
C GLY A 289 -21.31 6.87 14.38
N ILE A 290 -20.62 5.84 13.87
CA ILE A 290 -19.32 5.42 14.37
C ILE A 290 -18.21 6.08 13.53
N SER A 291 -17.29 6.75 14.21
CA SER A 291 -16.08 7.31 13.60
C SER A 291 -14.81 6.57 13.97
N THR A 292 -14.85 5.74 15.01
CA THR A 292 -13.70 4.93 15.44
C THR A 292 -14.20 3.60 16.01
N SER A 293 -13.62 2.51 15.53
CA SER A 293 -13.86 1.15 16.01
C SER A 293 -12.60 0.55 16.63
N ILE A 294 -12.73 -0.04 17.82
CA ILE A 294 -11.66 -0.71 18.56
C ILE A 294 -12.10 -2.14 18.85
N VAL A 295 -11.43 -3.09 18.24
CA VAL A 295 -11.67 -4.53 18.44
C VAL A 295 -10.47 -5.14 19.15
N PHE A 296 -10.68 -5.89 20.19
CA PHE A 296 -9.61 -6.51 20.96
C PHE A 296 -9.98 -7.90 21.45
N GLY A 297 -8.95 -8.71 21.61
CA GLY A 297 -9.08 -10.08 22.11
C GLY A 297 -7.79 -10.57 22.74
N VAL A 298 -7.84 -11.76 23.32
CA VAL A 298 -6.73 -12.39 24.02
C VAL A 298 -6.27 -13.62 23.22
N SER A 299 -4.97 -13.72 22.97
CA SER A 299 -4.34 -14.93 22.44
C SER A 299 -3.14 -15.26 23.31
N GLU A 300 -3.09 -16.50 23.74
CA GLU A 300 -2.05 -17.02 24.64
C GLU A 300 -1.90 -16.15 25.92
N ASP A 301 -0.81 -15.38 26.02
CA ASP A 301 -0.45 -14.53 27.14
C ASP A 301 -0.53 -13.02 26.79
N GLN A 302 -1.17 -12.67 25.65
CA GLN A 302 -1.21 -11.31 25.14
C GLN A 302 -2.61 -10.83 24.80
N ILE A 303 -2.82 -9.54 24.99
CA ILE A 303 -3.99 -8.80 24.52
C ILE A 303 -3.60 -8.14 23.21
N PHE A 304 -4.32 -8.44 22.15
CA PHE A 304 -4.20 -7.77 20.87
C PHE A 304 -5.36 -6.79 20.71
N ILE A 305 -5.04 -5.57 20.26
CA ILE A 305 -6.00 -4.49 20.06
C ILE A 305 -5.80 -3.95 18.65
N SER A 306 -6.86 -3.86 17.88
CA SER A 306 -6.86 -3.24 16.56
C SER A 306 -7.88 -2.11 16.51
N GLY A 307 -7.48 -0.98 15.95
CA GLY A 307 -8.35 0.19 15.81
C GLY A 307 -8.37 0.73 14.39
N ARG A 308 -9.52 1.25 14.01
CA ARG A 308 -9.76 1.98 12.77
C ARG A 308 -10.49 3.27 13.04
N SER A 309 -10.17 4.33 12.31
CA SER A 309 -10.80 5.63 12.49
C SER A 309 -10.94 6.40 11.17
N ASN A 310 -12.12 7.01 10.99
CA ASN A 310 -12.39 7.97 9.93
C ASN A 310 -12.42 9.42 10.49
N ASP A 311 -12.12 9.63 11.78
CA ASP A 311 -12.10 10.95 12.38
C ASP A 311 -10.78 11.66 12.10
N ILE A 312 -10.80 12.64 11.20
CA ILE A 312 -9.63 13.43 10.82
C ILE A 312 -9.03 14.26 11.97
N ARG A 313 -9.75 14.44 13.08
CA ARG A 313 -9.31 15.18 14.26
C ARG A 313 -8.46 14.33 15.21
N VAL A 314 -8.48 13.01 15.01
CA VAL A 314 -7.85 12.02 15.90
C VAL A 314 -6.75 11.28 15.15
N ASN A 315 -5.52 11.41 15.63
CA ASN A 315 -4.45 10.50 15.19
C ASN A 315 -4.53 9.23 16.06
N LEU A 316 -5.06 8.14 15.48
CA LEU A 316 -5.29 6.90 16.21
C LEU A 316 -3.99 6.26 16.71
N GLY A 317 -2.88 6.37 15.94
CA GLY A 317 -1.56 5.90 16.36
C GLY A 317 -1.06 6.58 17.63
N ASP A 318 -1.26 7.89 17.76
CA ASP A 318 -0.89 8.64 18.96
C ASP A 318 -1.83 8.31 20.13
N VAL A 319 -3.11 8.07 19.87
CA VAL A 319 -4.06 7.60 20.89
C VAL A 319 -3.63 6.24 21.44
N MET A 320 -3.28 5.28 20.58
CA MET A 320 -2.82 3.96 21.00
C MET A 320 -1.54 4.03 21.86
N LYS A 321 -0.59 4.89 21.46
CA LYS A 321 0.62 5.13 22.28
C LYS A 321 0.31 5.71 23.65
N ARG A 322 -0.61 6.70 23.74
CA ARG A 322 -1.02 7.28 25.01
C ARG A 322 -1.79 6.30 25.90
N ALA A 323 -2.69 5.52 25.29
CA ALA A 323 -3.51 4.55 26.02
C ALA A 323 -2.69 3.37 26.56
N PHE A 324 -1.78 2.82 25.76
CA PHE A 324 -1.16 1.52 26.02
C PHE A 324 0.36 1.57 26.18
N GLY A 325 0.98 2.73 25.95
CA GLY A 325 2.43 2.92 26.00
C GLY A 325 3.07 2.92 24.61
N ALA A 326 4.17 3.67 24.47
CA ALA A 326 4.83 3.87 23.18
C ALA A 326 5.48 2.61 22.60
N GLU A 327 5.82 1.65 23.45
CA GLU A 327 6.39 0.36 23.03
C GLU A 327 5.32 -0.68 22.66
N ALA A 328 4.11 -0.57 23.23
CA ALA A 328 3.03 -1.53 23.05
C ALA A 328 2.02 -1.09 21.99
N GLY A 329 1.85 0.22 21.77
CA GLY A 329 0.85 0.77 20.85
C GLY A 329 1.48 1.67 19.79
N GLY A 330 0.86 1.70 18.59
CA GLY A 330 1.31 2.55 17.51
C GLY A 330 0.50 2.36 16.24
N GLY A 331 0.89 3.05 15.18
CA GLY A 331 0.23 3.00 13.87
C GLY A 331 0.10 4.38 13.24
N HIS A 332 -0.82 4.45 12.27
CA HIS A 332 -1.13 5.66 11.52
C HIS A 332 -2.36 6.39 12.08
N ALA A 333 -2.69 7.53 11.49
CA ALA A 333 -3.85 8.33 11.91
C ALA A 333 -5.19 7.57 11.82
N THR A 334 -5.35 6.74 10.80
CA THR A 334 -6.59 6.02 10.50
C THR A 334 -6.60 4.55 10.94
N ALA A 335 -5.42 3.95 11.13
CA ALA A 335 -5.25 2.53 11.48
C ALA A 335 -4.12 2.36 12.50
N ALA A 336 -4.42 1.75 13.64
CA ALA A 336 -3.44 1.56 14.70
C ALA A 336 -3.72 0.28 15.48
N ALA A 337 -2.69 -0.21 16.18
CA ALA A 337 -2.78 -1.43 16.97
C ALA A 337 -2.01 -1.28 18.29
N ALA A 338 -2.32 -2.19 19.22
CA ALA A 338 -1.51 -2.37 20.41
C ALA A 338 -1.42 -3.86 20.78
N GLN A 339 -0.31 -4.21 21.41
CA GLN A 339 -0.04 -5.57 21.90
C GLN A 339 0.47 -5.47 23.33
N ILE A 340 -0.25 -6.10 24.28
CA ILE A 340 0.01 -5.94 25.70
C ILE A 340 0.11 -7.33 26.33
N SER A 341 1.19 -7.59 27.07
CA SER A 341 1.34 -8.83 27.82
C SER A 341 0.36 -8.89 29.01
N LEU A 342 -0.26 -10.04 29.19
CA LEU A 342 -1.05 -10.35 30.41
C LEU A 342 -0.19 -10.46 31.67
N GLY A 343 1.12 -10.64 31.51
CA GLY A 343 2.07 -10.78 32.61
C GLY A 343 1.63 -11.88 33.59
N VAL A 344 1.55 -11.56 34.86
CA VAL A 344 1.15 -12.50 35.92
C VAL A 344 -0.28 -13.06 35.76
N PHE A 345 -1.14 -12.39 34.99
CA PHE A 345 -2.52 -12.86 34.78
C PHE A 345 -2.65 -13.94 33.72
N SER A 346 -1.60 -14.25 32.97
CA SER A 346 -1.60 -15.28 31.92
C SER A 346 -1.91 -16.67 32.49
N VAL A 347 -1.53 -16.92 33.74
CA VAL A 347 -1.74 -18.21 34.46
C VAL A 347 -3.16 -18.37 35.05
N SER A 348 -4.02 -17.36 34.91
CA SER A 348 -5.38 -17.40 35.45
C SER A 348 -6.20 -18.50 34.77
N LYS A 349 -6.81 -19.36 35.59
CA LYS A 349 -7.74 -20.41 35.12
C LYS A 349 -9.15 -19.88 34.91
N ASP A 350 -9.52 -18.78 35.59
CA ASP A 350 -10.81 -18.14 35.44
C ASP A 350 -10.77 -17.18 34.24
N ARG A 351 -11.01 -17.74 33.05
CA ARG A 351 -11.01 -16.99 31.78
C ARG A 351 -12.12 -15.95 31.70
N GLN A 352 -13.26 -16.19 32.32
CA GLN A 352 -14.38 -15.25 32.30
C GLN A 352 -14.05 -13.96 33.06
N THR A 353 -13.51 -14.11 34.28
CA THR A 353 -13.04 -12.93 35.06
C THR A 353 -11.90 -12.23 34.37
N LEU A 354 -10.95 -12.97 33.75
CA LEU A 354 -9.86 -12.36 32.99
C LEU A 354 -10.38 -11.48 31.83
N LEU A 355 -11.27 -12.03 31.00
CA LEU A 355 -11.81 -11.29 29.85
C LEU A 355 -12.62 -10.05 30.28
N ARG A 356 -13.33 -10.12 31.40
CA ARG A 356 -14.03 -8.95 31.99
C ARG A 356 -13.05 -7.87 32.43
N LEU A 357 -11.98 -8.23 33.12
CA LEU A 357 -10.94 -7.27 33.55
C LEU A 357 -10.20 -6.67 32.34
N VAL A 358 -9.90 -7.45 31.31
CA VAL A 358 -9.32 -6.97 30.06
C VAL A 358 -10.26 -5.96 29.41
N ASN A 359 -11.57 -6.25 29.34
CA ASN A 359 -12.55 -5.35 28.77
C ASN A 359 -12.56 -4.00 29.50
N GLU A 360 -12.72 -4.03 30.82
CA GLU A 360 -12.74 -2.83 31.67
C GLU A 360 -11.45 -2.00 31.50
N ALA A 361 -10.29 -2.67 31.51
CA ALA A 361 -9.00 -1.99 31.40
C ALA A 361 -8.77 -1.35 30.02
N VAL A 362 -9.07 -2.06 28.95
CA VAL A 362 -8.87 -1.56 27.56
C VAL A 362 -9.82 -0.40 27.30
N VAL A 363 -11.12 -0.55 27.61
CA VAL A 363 -12.12 0.50 27.41
C VAL A 363 -11.75 1.78 28.18
N LYS A 364 -11.46 1.64 29.47
CA LYS A 364 -11.10 2.79 30.33
C LYS A 364 -9.84 3.51 29.84
N ARG A 365 -8.80 2.75 29.46
CA ARG A 365 -7.55 3.35 28.97
C ARG A 365 -7.74 4.07 27.64
N PHE A 366 -8.48 3.46 26.72
CA PHE A 366 -8.75 4.08 25.43
C PHE A 366 -9.59 5.36 25.58
N LEU A 367 -10.71 5.30 26.31
CA LEU A 367 -11.57 6.46 26.54
C LEU A 367 -10.83 7.60 27.25
N GLY A 368 -10.02 7.29 28.25
CA GLY A 368 -9.16 8.27 28.93
C GLY A 368 -8.16 8.92 27.97
N ALA A 369 -7.61 8.19 27.01
CA ALA A 369 -6.67 8.72 26.03
C ALA A 369 -7.33 9.62 24.98
N VAL A 370 -8.62 9.44 24.67
CA VAL A 370 -9.41 10.31 23.78
C VAL A 370 -10.15 11.42 24.51
N GLY A 371 -10.04 11.49 25.85
CA GLY A 371 -10.64 12.56 26.67
C GLY A 371 -12.15 12.40 26.90
N VAL A 372 -12.66 11.17 26.78
CA VAL A 372 -14.07 10.86 27.09
C VAL A 372 -14.15 10.32 28.53
N GLU A 373 -14.81 11.03 29.41
CA GLU A 373 -15.11 10.52 30.75
C GLU A 373 -16.29 9.54 30.67
N GLU A 374 -16.12 8.34 31.26
CA GLU A 374 -17.26 7.46 31.53
C GLU A 374 -18.24 8.23 32.45
N THR A 375 -19.38 8.65 31.91
CA THR A 375 -20.51 9.04 32.78
C THR A 375 -20.94 7.78 33.53
N ALA A 376 -20.58 7.72 34.81
CA ALA A 376 -21.07 6.68 35.73
C ALA A 376 -22.59 6.78 35.77
N GLU A 377 -23.28 5.81 35.17
CA GLU A 377 -24.67 5.48 35.53
C GLU A 377 -24.72 4.44 36.65
#